data_a3fed4fd51e0c424861037dadbdb031b
#
_entry.id   a3fed4fd51e0c424861037dadbdb031b
#
_cell.length_a   1.000
_cell.length_b   1.000
_cell.length_c   1.000
_cell.angle_alpha   90.00
_cell.angle_beta   90.00
_cell.angle_gamma   90.00
#
_symmetry.space_group_name_H-M   'P 1'
#
loop_
_entity.id
_entity.type
_entity.pdbx_description
1 polymer ?
#
loop_
_entity_poly.entity_id
_entity_poly.type
_entity_poly.pdbx_seq_one_letter_code
_entity_poly.pdbx_strand_id
1 'polypeptide(L)'
;WTFMDGLHQNIKSYTHSGSKPCKMAATGEAPIGISFAYRGAKEKAAGAPLELIFPSEGLGWEMEAAGILKGTKQLAAAQTLMDWAASEKANQLYNEGYAIVAMPGIAKPVAHFPAEPEKLLIKNDFDWAAQNRDSILTEWQKRYEGKAEAK
;
A
#
# COMPACT_ATOMS: atom_id res chain seq x y z
N TRP A 1 -14.30 8.99 -12.65
CA TRP A 1 -15.31 8.36 -11.77
C TRP A 1 -16.07 7.23 -12.44
N THR A 2 -16.32 7.25 -13.75
CA THR A 2 -17.11 6.23 -14.48
C THR A 2 -16.66 4.79 -14.19
N PHE A 3 -15.34 4.55 -14.18
CA PHE A 3 -14.79 3.24 -13.83
C PHE A 3 -15.14 2.86 -12.38
N MET A 4 -14.97 3.80 -11.44
CA MET A 4 -15.25 3.56 -10.02
C MET A 4 -16.74 3.34 -9.76
N ASP A 5 -17.62 4.04 -10.47
CA ASP A 5 -19.08 3.82 -10.38
C ASP A 5 -19.47 2.41 -10.82
N GLY A 6 -18.86 1.91 -11.90
CA GLY A 6 -19.06 0.53 -12.36
C GLY A 6 -18.49 -0.50 -11.38
N LEU A 7 -17.26 -0.28 -10.89
CA LEU A 7 -16.61 -1.16 -9.92
C LEU A 7 -17.40 -1.23 -8.60
N HIS A 8 -17.91 -0.09 -8.12
CA HIS A 8 -18.65 0.02 -6.87
C HIS A 8 -19.85 -0.94 -6.80
N GLN A 9 -20.50 -1.24 -7.92
CA GLN A 9 -21.63 -2.17 -7.94
C GLN A 9 -21.20 -3.57 -7.47
N ASN A 10 -19.96 -3.97 -7.76
CA ASN A 10 -19.41 -5.27 -7.41
C ASN A 10 -18.62 -5.27 -6.08
N ILE A 11 -18.41 -4.12 -5.46
CA ILE A 11 -17.74 -4.02 -4.17
C ILE A 11 -18.70 -4.42 -3.05
N LYS A 12 -18.28 -5.37 -2.21
CA LYS A 12 -18.99 -5.78 -1.00
C LYS A 12 -18.89 -4.70 0.08
N SER A 13 -17.67 -4.26 0.36
CA SER A 13 -17.40 -3.23 1.36
C SER A 13 -16.06 -2.55 1.12
N TYR A 14 -15.91 -1.32 1.60
CA TYR A 14 -14.63 -0.62 1.73
C TYR A 14 -14.17 -0.69 3.16
N THR A 15 -12.92 -1.12 3.36
CA THR A 15 -12.34 -1.34 4.69
C THR A 15 -11.43 -0.20 5.11
N HIS A 16 -11.37 0.11 6.41
CA HIS A 16 -10.41 1.08 6.95
C HIS A 16 -8.99 0.51 6.98
N SER A 17 -8.87 -0.80 7.22
CA SER A 17 -7.57 -1.47 7.24
C SER A 17 -7.14 -1.92 5.85
N GLY A 18 -5.98 -1.44 5.39
CA GLY A 18 -5.41 -1.86 4.10
C GLY A 18 -5.04 -3.35 4.01
N SER A 19 -4.91 -4.07 5.13
CA SER A 19 -4.64 -5.51 5.14
C SER A 19 -5.91 -6.38 5.24
N LYS A 20 -7.04 -5.82 5.64
CA LYS A 20 -8.27 -6.57 5.87
C LYS A 20 -8.78 -7.27 4.60
N PRO A 21 -8.75 -6.66 3.39
CA PRO A 21 -9.20 -7.35 2.19
C PRO A 21 -8.41 -8.63 1.87
N CYS A 22 -7.08 -8.64 2.09
CA CYS A 22 -6.29 -9.87 1.95
C CYS A 22 -6.71 -10.95 2.94
N LYS A 23 -6.97 -10.59 4.20
CA LYS A 23 -7.43 -11.54 5.21
C LYS A 23 -8.81 -12.10 4.89
N MET A 24 -9.72 -11.27 4.43
CA MET A 24 -11.06 -11.70 3.99
C MET A 24 -10.99 -12.70 2.82
N ALA A 25 -10.08 -12.45 1.87
CA ALA A 25 -9.84 -13.39 0.78
C ALA A 25 -9.18 -14.69 1.30
N ALA A 26 -8.20 -14.59 2.19
CA ALA A 26 -7.50 -15.73 2.78
C ALA A 26 -8.45 -16.68 3.55
N THR A 27 -9.46 -16.13 4.21
CA THR A 27 -10.47 -16.90 4.98
C THR A 27 -11.69 -17.32 4.17
N GLY A 28 -11.78 -16.91 2.90
CA GLY A 28 -12.94 -17.18 2.05
C GLY A 28 -14.17 -16.31 2.34
N GLU A 29 -14.03 -15.27 3.14
CA GLU A 29 -15.10 -14.31 3.42
C GLU A 29 -15.45 -13.46 2.19
N ALA A 30 -14.45 -13.19 1.34
CA ALA A 30 -14.62 -12.53 0.06
C ALA A 30 -13.79 -13.25 -1.02
N PRO A 31 -14.32 -13.44 -2.25
CA PRO A 31 -13.57 -14.12 -3.31
C PRO A 31 -12.39 -13.31 -3.84
N ILE A 32 -12.45 -11.99 -3.73
CA ILE A 32 -11.41 -11.07 -4.20
C ILE A 32 -11.17 -10.00 -3.14
N GLY A 33 -9.89 -9.75 -2.82
CA GLY A 33 -9.45 -8.67 -1.97
C GLY A 33 -8.50 -7.74 -2.71
N ILE A 34 -8.83 -6.44 -2.80
CA ILE A 34 -7.94 -5.41 -3.33
C ILE A 34 -7.18 -4.80 -2.15
N SER A 35 -5.86 -4.95 -2.14
CA SER A 35 -5.04 -4.60 -0.98
C SER A 35 -3.58 -4.37 -1.41
N PHE A 36 -2.71 -4.14 -0.44
CA PHE A 36 -1.26 -4.05 -0.67
C PHE A 36 -0.67 -5.42 -1.03
N ALA A 37 0.14 -5.47 -2.08
CA ALA A 37 0.76 -6.70 -2.57
C ALA A 37 1.57 -7.43 -1.49
N TYR A 38 2.32 -6.71 -0.65
CA TYR A 38 3.12 -7.31 0.41
C TYR A 38 2.26 -8.01 1.49
N ARG A 39 1.04 -7.54 1.72
CA ARG A 39 0.11 -8.20 2.64
C ARG A 39 -0.37 -9.53 2.07
N GLY A 40 -0.74 -9.55 0.81
CA GLY A 40 -1.11 -10.80 0.13
C GLY A 40 0.06 -11.80 0.07
N ALA A 41 1.26 -11.34 -0.22
CA ALA A 41 2.46 -12.18 -0.23
C ALA A 41 2.72 -12.81 1.16
N LYS A 42 2.55 -12.04 2.23
CA LYS A 42 2.69 -12.52 3.61
C LYS A 42 1.65 -13.59 3.97
N GLU A 43 0.38 -13.37 3.63
CA GLU A 43 -0.68 -14.36 3.87
C GLU A 43 -0.43 -15.64 3.06
N LYS A 44 -0.01 -15.52 1.79
CA LYS A 44 0.34 -16.67 0.95
C LYS A 44 1.55 -17.45 1.50
N ALA A 45 2.57 -16.75 1.96
CA ALA A 45 3.74 -17.37 2.60
C ALA A 45 3.38 -18.08 3.92
N ALA A 46 2.34 -17.63 4.61
CA ALA A 46 1.78 -18.30 5.79
C ALA A 46 0.86 -19.48 5.47
N GLY A 47 0.70 -19.84 4.18
CA GLY A 47 -0.08 -21.00 3.74
C GLY A 47 -1.54 -20.69 3.37
N ALA A 48 -1.94 -19.41 3.32
CA ALA A 48 -3.28 -19.08 2.87
C ALA A 48 -3.50 -19.46 1.39
N PRO A 49 -4.67 -19.98 1.01
CA PRO A 49 -4.98 -20.42 -0.35
C PRO A 49 -5.29 -19.22 -1.27
N LEU A 50 -4.32 -18.32 -1.40
CA LEU A 50 -4.45 -17.10 -2.20
C LEU A 50 -3.71 -17.20 -3.52
N GLU A 51 -4.30 -16.66 -4.58
CA GLU A 51 -3.59 -16.28 -5.78
C GLU A 51 -3.35 -14.76 -5.79
N LEU A 52 -2.12 -14.34 -6.06
CA LEU A 52 -1.75 -12.93 -6.15
C LEU A 52 -1.78 -12.51 -7.61
N ILE A 53 -2.65 -11.57 -7.92
CA ILE A 53 -2.80 -11.05 -9.27
C ILE A 53 -2.15 -9.67 -9.33
N PHE A 54 -1.17 -9.53 -10.21
CA PHE A 54 -0.51 -8.27 -10.53
C PHE A 54 -0.99 -7.82 -11.90
N PRO A 55 -1.90 -6.82 -11.98
CA PRO A 55 -2.47 -6.37 -13.24
C PRO A 55 -1.42 -5.90 -14.24
N SER A 56 -1.56 -6.30 -15.50
CA SER A 56 -0.66 -5.89 -16.59
C SER A 56 -0.78 -4.42 -16.94
N GLU A 57 -1.90 -3.79 -16.58
CA GLU A 57 -2.18 -2.37 -16.75
C GLU A 57 -1.33 -1.49 -15.83
N GLY A 58 -0.77 -2.09 -14.77
CA GLY A 58 0.11 -1.44 -13.82
C GLY A 58 -0.39 -1.50 -12.38
N LEU A 59 0.54 -1.26 -11.46
CA LEU A 59 0.29 -1.27 -10.03
C LEU A 59 0.30 0.16 -9.50
N GLY A 60 -0.75 0.53 -8.76
CA GLY A 60 -0.73 1.71 -7.92
C GLY A 60 0.29 1.55 -6.79
N TRP A 61 0.92 2.64 -6.40
CA TRP A 61 1.90 2.66 -5.33
C TRP A 61 1.90 3.99 -4.60
N GLU A 62 2.35 3.97 -3.37
CA GLU A 62 2.60 5.15 -2.55
C GLU A 62 4.00 5.08 -1.96
N MET A 63 4.50 6.22 -1.50
CA MET A 63 5.77 6.34 -0.82
C MET A 63 5.52 6.67 0.64
N GLU A 64 5.97 5.79 1.52
CA GLU A 64 5.96 6.07 2.95
C GLU A 64 7.01 7.14 3.28
N ALA A 65 6.67 8.04 4.17
CA ALA A 65 7.55 9.11 4.59
C ALA A 65 7.58 9.24 6.11
N ALA A 66 8.73 9.56 6.64
CA ALA A 66 8.92 9.91 8.04
C ALA A 66 9.30 11.39 8.18
N GLY A 67 8.89 12.03 9.26
CA GLY A 67 9.21 13.42 9.51
C GLY A 67 9.39 13.72 10.99
N ILE A 68 10.11 14.78 11.29
CA ILE A 68 10.32 15.28 12.66
C ILE A 68 9.30 16.36 12.95
N LEU A 69 8.53 16.20 14.02
CA LEU A 69 7.56 17.19 14.46
C LEU A 69 8.26 18.50 14.89
N LYS A 70 7.80 19.61 14.33
CA LYS A 70 8.30 20.94 14.71
C LYS A 70 8.06 21.18 16.21
N GLY A 71 9.10 21.62 16.91
CA GLY A 71 9.03 21.90 18.35
C GLY A 71 9.25 20.69 19.27
N THR A 72 9.64 19.54 18.73
CA THR A 72 10.04 18.38 19.57
C THR A 72 11.14 18.77 20.55
N LYS A 73 11.03 18.31 21.79
CA LYS A 73 12.08 18.49 22.82
C LYS A 73 13.23 17.48 22.68
N GLN A 74 13.10 16.50 21.78
CA GLN A 74 14.06 15.41 21.56
C GLN A 74 14.66 15.48 20.16
N LEU A 75 15.03 16.69 19.69
CA LEU A 75 15.46 16.88 18.30
C LEU A 75 16.65 16.01 17.91
N ALA A 76 17.68 15.95 18.75
CA ALA A 76 18.87 15.15 18.45
C ALA A 76 18.56 13.64 18.33
N ALA A 77 17.75 13.10 19.25
CA ALA A 77 17.33 11.71 19.17
C ALA A 77 16.45 11.44 17.92
N ALA A 78 15.56 12.38 17.59
CA ALA A 78 14.72 12.27 16.39
C ALA A 78 15.55 12.28 15.11
N GLN A 79 16.57 13.14 15.02
CA GLN A 79 17.52 13.18 13.90
C GLN A 79 18.29 11.86 13.76
N THR A 80 18.85 11.35 14.87
CA THR A 80 19.53 10.04 14.87
C THR A 80 18.62 8.92 14.37
N LEU A 81 17.36 8.92 14.76
CA LEU A 81 16.39 7.93 14.27
C LEU A 81 16.11 8.08 12.78
N MET A 82 15.98 9.31 12.28
CA MET A 82 15.76 9.56 10.85
C MET A 82 16.97 9.16 10.01
N ASP A 83 18.18 9.47 10.46
CA ASP A 83 19.41 9.05 9.78
C ASP A 83 19.52 7.51 9.73
N TRP A 84 19.19 6.84 10.82
CA TRP A 84 19.13 5.38 10.84
C TRP A 84 18.03 4.85 9.89
N ALA A 85 16.84 5.42 9.94
CA ALA A 85 15.72 4.97 9.09
C ALA A 85 16.01 5.10 7.59
N ALA A 86 16.84 6.06 7.19
CA ALA A 86 17.31 6.23 5.82
C ALA A 86 18.55 5.40 5.47
N SER A 87 19.16 4.69 6.42
CA SER A 87 20.40 3.96 6.22
C SER A 87 20.22 2.69 5.38
N GLU A 88 21.32 2.22 4.80
CA GLU A 88 21.36 0.92 4.10
C GLU A 88 20.88 -0.22 4.98
N LYS A 89 21.29 -0.25 6.25
CA LYS A 89 20.88 -1.28 7.20
C LYS A 89 19.37 -1.31 7.43
N ALA A 90 18.74 -0.16 7.56
CA ALA A 90 17.30 -0.07 7.71
C ALA A 90 16.59 -0.53 6.42
N ASN A 91 17.07 -0.13 5.24
CA ASN A 91 16.51 -0.57 3.96
C ASN A 91 16.65 -2.08 3.73
N GLN A 92 17.74 -2.71 4.20
CA GLN A 92 17.88 -4.17 4.19
C GLN A 92 16.82 -4.85 5.07
N LEU A 93 16.52 -4.29 6.26
CA LEU A 93 15.47 -4.78 7.13
C LEU A 93 14.06 -4.57 6.53
N TYR A 94 13.82 -3.42 5.91
CA TYR A 94 12.56 -3.18 5.21
C TYR A 94 12.33 -4.20 4.09
N ASN A 95 13.37 -4.58 3.36
CA ASN A 95 13.28 -5.56 2.28
C ASN A 95 12.88 -6.97 2.75
N GLU A 96 12.94 -7.28 4.04
CA GLU A 96 12.39 -8.56 4.56
C GLU A 96 10.87 -8.67 4.35
N GLY A 97 10.17 -7.53 4.26
CA GLY A 97 8.72 -7.49 4.07
C GLY A 97 8.24 -6.75 2.82
N TYR A 98 9.10 -5.95 2.20
CA TYR A 98 8.75 -5.09 1.06
C TYR A 98 9.65 -5.39 -0.13
N ALA A 99 9.05 -5.69 -1.28
CA ALA A 99 9.79 -5.98 -2.50
C ALA A 99 10.50 -4.75 -3.09
N ILE A 100 10.02 -3.55 -2.77
CA ILE A 100 10.59 -2.26 -3.20
C ILE A 100 10.92 -1.46 -1.95
N VAL A 101 12.15 -0.94 -1.90
CA VAL A 101 12.63 -0.05 -0.84
C VAL A 101 13.20 1.23 -1.44
N ALA A 102 13.27 2.29 -0.64
CA ALA A 102 13.65 3.62 -1.13
C ALA A 102 15.11 3.73 -1.58
N MET A 103 16.00 2.91 -1.02
CA MET A 103 17.42 2.93 -1.39
C MET A 103 17.68 2.02 -2.61
N PRO A 104 18.13 2.56 -3.75
CA PRO A 104 18.41 1.75 -4.94
C PRO A 104 19.49 0.69 -4.69
N GLY A 105 19.34 -0.47 -5.34
CA GLY A 105 20.33 -1.56 -5.29
C GLY A 105 20.31 -2.41 -4.02
N ILE A 106 19.45 -2.13 -3.05
CA ILE A 106 19.32 -2.90 -1.80
C ILE A 106 18.30 -4.03 -1.93
N ALA A 107 17.23 -3.81 -2.69
CA ALA A 107 16.12 -4.76 -2.79
C ALA A 107 16.59 -6.11 -3.35
N LYS A 108 16.22 -7.17 -2.64
CA LYS A 108 16.37 -8.57 -3.06
C LYS A 108 14.98 -9.13 -3.38
N PRO A 109 14.90 -10.17 -4.21
CA PRO A 109 13.60 -10.82 -4.49
C PRO A 109 12.87 -11.23 -3.21
N VAL A 110 11.59 -10.93 -3.15
CA VAL A 110 10.69 -11.35 -2.07
C VAL A 110 9.76 -12.42 -2.60
N ALA A 111 9.50 -13.46 -1.79
CA ALA A 111 8.63 -14.56 -2.17
C ALA A 111 7.25 -14.07 -2.61
N HIS A 112 6.73 -14.69 -3.66
CA HIS A 112 5.42 -14.39 -4.25
C HIS A 112 5.27 -13.03 -4.93
N PHE A 113 6.38 -12.27 -5.08
CA PHE A 113 6.43 -11.09 -5.93
C PHE A 113 7.00 -11.43 -7.32
N PRO A 114 6.66 -10.65 -8.36
CA PRO A 114 7.36 -10.71 -9.64
C PRO A 114 8.84 -10.37 -9.47
N ALA A 115 9.68 -10.81 -10.40
CA ALA A 115 11.13 -10.61 -10.30
C ALA A 115 11.55 -9.13 -10.35
N GLU A 116 10.80 -8.31 -11.05
CA GLU A 116 11.09 -6.88 -11.26
C GLU A 116 9.80 -6.06 -11.00
N PRO A 117 9.37 -5.95 -9.72
CA PRO A 117 8.09 -5.34 -9.40
C PRO A 117 8.03 -3.84 -9.76
N GLU A 118 9.18 -3.16 -9.80
CA GLU A 118 9.26 -1.74 -10.17
C GLU A 118 8.79 -1.48 -11.60
N LYS A 119 8.95 -2.46 -12.50
CA LYS A 119 8.51 -2.32 -13.90
C LYS A 119 6.99 -2.33 -14.06
N LEU A 120 6.28 -2.77 -13.04
CA LEU A 120 4.82 -2.80 -13.03
C LEU A 120 4.20 -1.53 -12.45
N LEU A 121 5.01 -0.65 -11.85
CA LEU A 121 4.50 0.55 -11.20
C LEU A 121 4.00 1.57 -12.22
N ILE A 122 2.80 2.12 -11.98
CA ILE A 122 2.29 3.26 -12.76
C ILE A 122 3.14 4.51 -12.46
N LYS A 123 3.18 5.44 -13.40
CA LYS A 123 3.75 6.74 -13.15
C LYS A 123 2.80 7.55 -12.27
N ASN A 124 3.24 7.87 -11.04
CA ASN A 124 2.51 8.75 -10.14
C ASN A 124 2.80 10.22 -10.42
N ASP A 125 1.78 11.04 -10.23
CA ASP A 125 1.87 12.50 -10.17
C ASP A 125 1.49 12.94 -8.75
N PHE A 126 2.48 13.04 -7.87
CA PHE A 126 2.27 13.39 -6.47
C PHE A 126 1.83 14.84 -6.27
N ASP A 127 2.25 15.75 -7.14
CA ASP A 127 1.82 17.15 -7.08
C ASP A 127 0.34 17.27 -7.42
N TRP A 128 -0.09 16.62 -8.49
CA TRP A 128 -1.51 16.54 -8.84
C TRP A 128 -2.33 15.87 -7.72
N ALA A 129 -1.85 14.76 -7.19
CA ALA A 129 -2.54 14.03 -6.12
C ALA A 129 -2.71 14.89 -4.87
N ALA A 130 -1.66 15.64 -4.47
CA ALA A 130 -1.71 16.56 -3.33
C ALA A 130 -2.72 17.70 -3.55
N GLN A 131 -2.70 18.31 -4.73
CA GLN A 131 -3.60 19.41 -5.09
C GLN A 131 -5.08 18.98 -5.14
N ASN A 132 -5.36 17.75 -5.55
CA ASN A 132 -6.72 17.26 -5.75
C ASN A 132 -7.23 16.38 -4.60
N ARG A 133 -6.41 16.14 -3.58
CA ARG A 133 -6.72 15.20 -2.48
C ARG A 133 -8.10 15.45 -1.85
N ASP A 134 -8.37 16.68 -1.43
CA ASP A 134 -9.58 17.00 -0.68
C ASP A 134 -10.84 16.90 -1.55
N SER A 135 -10.75 17.31 -2.82
CA SER A 135 -11.84 17.18 -3.78
C SER A 135 -12.13 15.70 -4.10
N ILE A 136 -11.08 14.88 -4.24
CA ILE A 136 -11.22 13.44 -4.50
C ILE A 136 -11.86 12.76 -3.29
N LEU A 137 -11.40 13.05 -2.07
CA LEU A 137 -11.96 12.45 -0.85
C LEU A 137 -13.42 12.83 -0.64
N THR A 138 -13.78 14.10 -0.86
CA THR A 138 -15.16 14.59 -0.75
C THR A 138 -16.07 13.87 -1.75
N GLU A 139 -15.65 13.76 -3.01
CA GLU A 139 -16.45 13.09 -4.03
C GLU A 139 -16.54 11.58 -3.79
N TRP A 140 -15.45 10.95 -3.30
CA TRP A 140 -15.46 9.55 -2.92
C TRP A 140 -16.47 9.27 -1.80
N GLN A 141 -16.44 10.05 -0.74
CA GLN A 141 -17.38 9.94 0.38
C GLN A 141 -18.82 10.04 -0.10
N LYS A 142 -19.11 11.06 -0.91
CA LYS A 142 -20.45 11.26 -1.46
C LYS A 142 -20.96 10.06 -2.26
N ARG A 143 -20.09 9.40 -3.04
CA ARG A 143 -20.49 8.30 -3.93
C ARG A 143 -20.49 6.93 -3.26
N TYR A 144 -19.52 6.67 -2.37
CA TYR A 144 -19.17 5.30 -2.01
C TYR A 144 -19.17 5.00 -0.51
N GLU A 145 -19.26 6.01 0.36
CA GLU A 145 -19.21 5.83 1.83
C GLU A 145 -20.30 4.90 2.36
N GLY A 146 -21.42 4.78 1.65
CA GLY A 146 -22.51 3.89 2.04
C GLY A 146 -22.15 2.39 2.12
N LYS A 147 -21.03 1.98 1.50
CA LYS A 147 -20.48 0.63 1.62
C LYS A 147 -19.18 0.58 2.46
N ALA A 148 -18.78 1.69 3.09
CA ALA A 148 -17.65 1.68 4.01
C ALA A 148 -18.05 1.03 5.34
N GLU A 149 -17.10 0.31 5.95
CA GLU A 149 -17.33 -0.25 7.29
C GLU A 149 -17.46 0.89 8.32
N ALA A 150 -18.28 0.65 9.36
CA ALA A 150 -18.44 1.61 10.45
C ALA A 150 -17.10 1.88 11.15
N LYS A 151 -16.94 3.15 11.59
CA LYS A 151 -15.76 3.58 12.37
C LYS A 151 -15.82 3.05 13.78
#